data_f967ead5fa79fa54037c9768075fb704
#
_entry.id   f967ead5fa79fa54037c9768075fb704
#
_cell.length_a   1.000
_cell.length_b   1.000
_cell.length_c   1.000
_cell.angle_alpha   90.00
_cell.angle_beta   90.00
_cell.angle_gamma   90.00
#
_symmetry.space_group_name_H-M   'P 1'
#
loop_
_entity.id
_entity.type
_entity.pdbx_description
1 polymer ?
#
loop_
_entity_poly.entity_id
_entity_poly.type
_entity_poly.pdbx_seq_one_letter_code
_entity_poly.pdbx_strand_id
1 'polypeptide(L)'
;MLTIKAEVQQDKQRSDGTYNVKMRFTLDRKVKRLSTNLFVTPQDLTKSFKFKENTPIKKEIDCLVLYYREQCEKLHLDQNKYTLEEIISVLNGEQEKQQTIDFIKFSREWIASTTIKGAPNYTSAINALVRFIGKEELDVNLITSDFLEQFKTFLNNERDIRIKNLIQQRKRVPSNRSLSLYLLSIKKLFNEAKKKYNKKERNLILIPNSPFEDFQIPKQEATRKRAIPTDIIKKVWKLPYKDIKKGYKSTCRYNLAKDCFILSFCLMGINSADLYNATEMKGSTIIYNRTKTKDRRLDNAKMMVDIPTMIQPIIDKYRDKTGKRLFNFYQYYCDEKGFNKAINYGLKE
;
A
#
# COMPACT_ATOMS: atom_id res chain seq x y z
N MET A 1 -22.56 17.42 28.26
CA MET A 1 -21.53 17.30 29.32
C MET A 1 -21.54 15.87 29.86
N LEU A 2 -20.39 15.21 29.94
CA LEU A 2 -20.25 13.87 30.49
C LEU A 2 -20.49 13.90 32.02
N THR A 3 -21.44 13.12 32.49
CA THR A 3 -21.72 12.95 33.94
C THR A 3 -21.48 11.51 34.34
N ILE A 4 -20.76 11.31 35.43
CA ILE A 4 -20.44 10.00 36.00
C ILE A 4 -20.99 9.93 37.41
N LYS A 5 -21.89 8.96 37.65
CA LYS A 5 -22.53 8.76 38.96
C LYS A 5 -22.63 7.25 39.27
N ALA A 6 -22.54 6.90 40.53
CA ALA A 6 -22.88 5.54 40.96
C ALA A 6 -24.38 5.45 41.23
N GLU A 7 -25.00 4.32 40.87
CA GLU A 7 -26.41 4.03 41.17
C GLU A 7 -26.65 2.53 41.37
N VAL A 8 -27.75 2.19 41.97
CA VAL A 8 -28.31 0.83 42.00
C VAL A 8 -29.64 0.82 41.26
N GLN A 9 -29.99 -0.30 40.66
CA GLN A 9 -31.27 -0.48 39.97
C GLN A 9 -32.21 -1.27 40.91
N GLN A 10 -33.30 -0.62 41.28
CA GLN A 10 -34.27 -1.13 42.27
C GLN A 10 -34.89 -2.48 41.84
N ASP A 11 -35.09 -2.66 40.54
CA ASP A 11 -35.68 -3.86 39.93
C ASP A 11 -34.70 -5.03 39.75
N LYS A 12 -33.43 -4.83 40.11
CA LYS A 12 -32.36 -5.82 39.88
C LYS A 12 -31.67 -6.26 41.16
N GLN A 13 -32.48 -6.68 42.17
CA GLN A 13 -31.96 -7.34 43.34
C GLN A 13 -31.49 -8.75 42.97
N ARG A 14 -30.35 -9.15 43.50
CA ARG A 14 -29.79 -10.50 43.32
C ARG A 14 -30.47 -11.51 44.29
N SER A 15 -30.34 -12.78 44.01
CA SER A 15 -30.86 -13.85 44.84
C SER A 15 -30.30 -13.88 46.28
N ASP A 16 -29.10 -13.30 46.48
CA ASP A 16 -28.46 -13.14 47.79
C ASP A 16 -28.92 -11.87 48.53
N GLY A 17 -29.92 -11.15 48.03
CA GLY A 17 -30.49 -9.96 48.63
C GLY A 17 -29.68 -8.67 48.40
N THR A 18 -28.55 -8.72 47.70
CA THR A 18 -27.71 -7.56 47.44
C THR A 18 -28.06 -6.88 46.12
N TYR A 19 -27.56 -5.66 45.92
CA TYR A 19 -27.66 -4.92 44.69
C TYR A 19 -26.26 -4.62 44.15
N ASN A 20 -26.04 -4.85 42.85
CA ASN A 20 -24.79 -4.46 42.22
C ASN A 20 -24.75 -2.92 42.03
N VAL A 21 -23.66 -2.32 42.48
CA VAL A 21 -23.38 -0.91 42.24
C VAL A 21 -22.98 -0.74 40.77
N LYS A 22 -23.68 0.11 40.03
CA LYS A 22 -23.40 0.41 38.65
C LYS A 22 -22.88 1.84 38.48
N MET A 23 -21.86 1.99 37.66
CA MET A 23 -21.40 3.29 37.24
C MET A 23 -22.24 3.76 36.05
N ARG A 24 -23.00 4.83 36.23
CA ARG A 24 -23.83 5.44 35.22
C ARG A 24 -23.08 6.59 34.54
N PHE A 25 -22.88 6.46 33.25
CA PHE A 25 -22.32 7.48 32.38
C PHE A 25 -23.46 8.10 31.57
N THR A 26 -23.52 9.42 31.55
CA THR A 26 -24.53 10.16 30.77
C THR A 26 -23.83 11.21 29.92
N LEU A 27 -24.04 11.15 28.61
CA LEU A 27 -23.55 12.10 27.61
C LEU A 27 -24.66 12.37 26.59
N ASP A 28 -25.00 13.64 26.36
CA ASP A 28 -26.00 14.07 25.37
C ASP A 28 -27.31 13.31 25.46
N ARG A 29 -27.84 13.19 26.68
CA ARG A 29 -29.08 12.45 27.06
C ARG A 29 -29.00 10.93 26.85
N LYS A 30 -27.91 10.39 26.33
CA LYS A 30 -27.67 8.93 26.26
C LYS A 30 -27.12 8.46 27.60
N VAL A 31 -27.52 7.25 28.02
CA VAL A 31 -27.11 6.67 29.29
C VAL A 31 -26.56 5.27 29.05
N LYS A 32 -25.36 5.00 29.57
CA LYS A 32 -24.79 3.65 29.68
C LYS A 32 -24.39 3.35 31.11
N ARG A 33 -24.44 2.07 31.47
CA ARG A 33 -24.17 1.56 32.82
C ARG A 33 -23.11 0.48 32.77
N LEU A 34 -22.09 0.61 33.59
CA LEU A 34 -21.07 -0.41 33.82
C LEU A 34 -21.34 -1.07 35.15
N SER A 35 -21.35 -2.40 35.16
CA SER A 35 -21.36 -3.19 36.40
C SER A 35 -20.00 -3.08 37.07
N THR A 36 -20.01 -3.00 38.40
CA THR A 36 -18.79 -2.98 39.21
C THR A 36 -18.69 -4.26 40.04
N ASN A 37 -17.56 -4.42 40.72
CA ASN A 37 -17.40 -5.52 41.70
C ASN A 37 -17.95 -5.17 43.10
N LEU A 38 -18.62 -4.00 43.23
CA LEU A 38 -19.19 -3.57 44.50
C LEU A 38 -20.67 -3.99 44.60
N PHE A 39 -21.05 -4.47 45.76
CA PHE A 39 -22.40 -4.87 46.07
C PHE A 39 -22.83 -4.22 47.39
N VAL A 40 -24.06 -3.76 47.43
CA VAL A 40 -24.66 -3.12 48.62
C VAL A 40 -25.88 -3.89 49.10
N THR A 41 -26.11 -3.87 50.41
CA THR A 41 -27.31 -4.42 51.01
C THR A 41 -28.42 -3.37 51.11
N PRO A 42 -29.70 -3.74 51.31
CA PRO A 42 -30.76 -2.76 51.58
C PRO A 42 -30.47 -1.83 52.75
N GLN A 43 -29.64 -2.28 53.72
CA GLN A 43 -29.25 -1.47 54.89
C GLN A 43 -28.33 -0.30 54.52
N ASP A 44 -27.59 -0.40 53.43
CA ASP A 44 -26.69 0.65 52.92
C ASP A 44 -27.42 1.69 52.10
N LEU A 45 -28.71 1.45 51.83
CA LEU A 45 -29.54 2.30 50.99
C LEU A 45 -30.62 3.04 51.81
N THR A 46 -30.97 4.24 51.32
CA THR A 46 -32.15 4.97 51.81
C THR A 46 -33.45 4.40 51.21
N LYS A 47 -34.61 4.77 51.73
CA LYS A 47 -35.94 4.44 51.15
C LYS A 47 -36.08 4.86 49.66
N SER A 48 -35.29 5.84 49.21
CA SER A 48 -35.25 6.32 47.81
C SER A 48 -34.12 5.68 46.99
N PHE A 49 -33.56 4.55 47.43
CA PHE A 49 -32.46 3.81 46.79
C PHE A 49 -31.20 4.67 46.50
N LYS A 50 -30.93 5.65 47.34
CA LYS A 50 -29.68 6.39 47.38
C LYS A 50 -28.75 5.76 48.42
N PHE A 51 -27.43 5.83 48.18
CA PHE A 51 -26.46 5.36 49.15
C PHE A 51 -26.50 6.22 50.42
N LYS A 52 -26.47 5.56 51.61
CA LYS A 52 -26.37 6.28 52.87
C LYS A 52 -24.99 6.90 53.01
N GLU A 53 -24.93 8.13 53.47
CA GLU A 53 -23.68 8.80 53.80
C GLU A 53 -22.97 8.17 54.99
N ASN A 54 -21.66 8.35 55.11
CA ASN A 54 -20.82 7.86 56.21
C ASN A 54 -20.75 6.33 56.38
N THR A 55 -21.08 5.56 55.37
CA THR A 55 -20.85 4.12 55.38
C THR A 55 -19.51 3.78 54.73
N PRO A 56 -18.81 2.67 55.14
CA PRO A 56 -17.57 2.26 54.51
C PRO A 56 -17.73 2.05 53.01
N ILE A 57 -18.81 1.43 52.59
CA ILE A 57 -19.11 1.15 51.18
C ILE A 57 -19.30 2.43 50.37
N LYS A 58 -19.86 3.47 51.00
CA LYS A 58 -20.00 4.78 50.32
C LYS A 58 -18.65 5.40 49.94
N LYS A 59 -17.66 5.27 50.84
CA LYS A 59 -16.30 5.74 50.57
C LYS A 59 -15.67 5.01 49.38
N GLU A 60 -15.85 3.67 49.32
CA GLU A 60 -15.36 2.86 48.18
C GLU A 60 -16.05 3.29 46.85
N ILE A 61 -17.36 3.52 46.92
CA ILE A 61 -18.13 4.02 45.77
C ILE A 61 -17.62 5.38 45.30
N ASP A 62 -17.35 6.31 46.22
CA ASP A 62 -16.86 7.64 45.89
C ASP A 62 -15.44 7.58 45.30
N CYS A 63 -14.56 6.72 45.86
CA CYS A 63 -13.25 6.44 45.27
C CYS A 63 -13.38 5.91 43.84
N LEU A 64 -14.32 5.01 43.59
CA LEU A 64 -14.55 4.46 42.25
C LEU A 64 -15.07 5.49 41.28
N VAL A 65 -15.97 6.38 41.72
CA VAL A 65 -16.45 7.54 40.89
C VAL A 65 -15.28 8.46 40.55
N LEU A 66 -14.42 8.75 41.52
CA LEU A 66 -13.23 9.58 41.32
C LEU A 66 -12.26 8.92 40.34
N TYR A 67 -11.98 7.62 40.51
CA TYR A 67 -11.16 6.86 39.58
C TYR A 67 -11.62 6.97 38.13
N TYR A 68 -12.91 6.75 37.85
CA TYR A 68 -13.41 6.87 36.49
C TYR A 68 -13.33 8.29 35.94
N ARG A 69 -13.50 9.31 36.78
CA ARG A 69 -13.29 10.71 36.37
C ARG A 69 -11.84 10.99 35.99
N GLU A 70 -10.91 10.59 36.83
CA GLU A 70 -9.48 10.71 36.56
C GLU A 70 -9.05 9.95 35.29
N GLN A 71 -9.60 8.74 35.06
CA GLN A 71 -9.32 8.01 33.82
C GLN A 71 -9.82 8.80 32.58
N CYS A 72 -11.01 9.36 32.64
CA CYS A 72 -11.50 10.20 31.55
C CYS A 72 -10.63 11.43 31.31
N GLU A 73 -10.12 12.05 32.36
CA GLU A 73 -9.20 13.21 32.27
C GLU A 73 -7.83 12.80 31.72
N LYS A 74 -7.20 11.74 32.27
CA LYS A 74 -5.90 11.22 31.83
C LYS A 74 -5.90 10.79 30.35
N LEU A 75 -7.00 10.20 29.89
CA LEU A 75 -7.16 9.75 28.53
C LEU A 75 -7.63 10.87 27.59
N HIS A 76 -7.76 12.12 28.11
CA HIS A 76 -8.28 13.26 27.37
C HIS A 76 -9.57 12.95 26.59
N LEU A 77 -10.47 12.19 27.24
CA LEU A 77 -11.76 11.80 26.68
C LEU A 77 -12.69 13.01 26.65
N ASP A 78 -12.48 13.88 25.69
CA ASP A 78 -13.29 15.09 25.48
C ASP A 78 -14.66 14.69 24.93
N GLN A 79 -15.71 15.12 25.65
CA GLN A 79 -17.11 14.89 25.32
C GLN A 79 -17.53 15.41 23.93
N ASN A 80 -16.76 16.32 23.35
CA ASN A 80 -17.02 16.83 21.99
C ASN A 80 -16.38 15.96 20.87
N LYS A 81 -15.52 15.01 21.26
CA LYS A 81 -14.75 14.17 20.31
C LYS A 81 -15.14 12.70 20.32
N TYR A 82 -15.76 12.23 21.41
CA TYR A 82 -16.09 10.83 21.61
C TYR A 82 -17.57 10.61 21.86
N THR A 83 -18.12 9.55 21.31
CA THR A 83 -19.44 9.05 21.68
C THR A 83 -19.39 8.36 23.04
N LEU A 84 -20.57 8.23 23.72
CA LEU A 84 -20.64 7.54 25.00
C LEU A 84 -20.18 6.07 24.91
N GLU A 85 -20.41 5.42 23.78
CA GLU A 85 -20.01 4.04 23.54
C GLU A 85 -18.48 3.91 23.40
N GLU A 86 -17.84 4.84 22.71
CA GLU A 86 -16.38 4.90 22.59
C GLU A 86 -15.72 5.16 23.96
N ILE A 87 -16.28 6.07 24.77
CA ILE A 87 -15.77 6.34 26.14
C ILE A 87 -15.83 5.08 27.00
N ILE A 88 -16.94 4.36 26.96
CA ILE A 88 -17.14 3.15 27.76
C ILE A 88 -16.23 2.02 27.32
N SER A 89 -16.01 1.84 26.00
CA SER A 89 -15.11 0.80 25.51
C SER A 89 -13.66 1.05 25.95
N VAL A 90 -13.25 2.34 25.99
CA VAL A 90 -11.92 2.72 26.52
C VAL A 90 -11.82 2.41 28.02
N LEU A 91 -12.84 2.78 28.80
CA LEU A 91 -12.83 2.60 30.26
C LEU A 91 -12.95 1.14 30.68
N ASN A 92 -13.60 0.29 29.90
CA ASN A 92 -13.68 -1.14 30.16
C ASN A 92 -12.40 -1.93 29.83
N GLY A 93 -11.38 -1.27 29.30
CA GLY A 93 -10.21 -1.96 28.76
C GLY A 93 -10.55 -2.84 27.55
N GLU A 94 -11.76 -2.73 26.97
CA GLU A 94 -12.16 -3.44 25.75
C GLU A 94 -11.36 -2.99 24.54
N GLN A 95 -10.63 -1.86 24.63
CA GLN A 95 -9.59 -1.50 23.69
C GLN A 95 -8.31 -2.34 23.84
N GLU A 96 -8.14 -3.08 24.94
CA GLU A 96 -7.04 -4.06 25.08
C GLU A 96 -7.33 -5.42 24.41
N LYS A 97 -8.52 -5.69 23.95
CA LYS A 97 -8.66 -6.49 22.73
C LYS A 97 -8.31 -5.55 21.57
N GLN A 98 -7.02 -5.28 21.42
CA GLN A 98 -6.44 -4.66 20.25
C GLN A 98 -7.20 -5.25 19.05
N GLN A 99 -7.96 -4.42 18.36
CA GLN A 99 -8.46 -4.80 17.04
C GLN A 99 -7.20 -5.14 16.24
N THR A 100 -6.85 -6.44 16.24
CA THR A 100 -5.68 -6.92 15.52
C THR A 100 -5.87 -6.53 14.06
N ILE A 101 -5.10 -5.57 13.62
CA ILE A 101 -5.16 -5.11 12.24
C ILE A 101 -4.26 -6.03 11.43
N ASP A 102 -4.86 -6.94 10.70
CA ASP A 102 -4.12 -7.79 9.78
C ASP A 102 -3.54 -6.96 8.63
N PHE A 103 -2.23 -6.77 8.69
CA PHE A 103 -1.46 -5.98 7.73
C PHE A 103 -1.46 -6.60 6.32
N ILE A 104 -1.47 -7.93 6.21
CA ILE A 104 -1.45 -8.61 4.91
C ILE A 104 -2.79 -8.44 4.21
N LYS A 105 -3.89 -8.70 4.93
CA LYS A 105 -5.24 -8.48 4.42
C LYS A 105 -5.45 -7.04 4.00
N PHE A 106 -5.13 -6.09 4.89
CA PHE A 106 -5.19 -4.66 4.58
C PHE A 106 -4.40 -4.31 3.31
N SER A 107 -3.16 -4.80 3.21
CA SER A 107 -2.28 -4.48 2.08
C SER A 107 -2.84 -4.99 0.75
N ARG A 108 -3.39 -6.21 0.72
CA ARG A 108 -4.03 -6.80 -0.46
C ARG A 108 -5.27 -6.01 -0.89
N GLU A 109 -6.13 -5.65 0.08
CA GLU A 109 -7.31 -4.81 -0.17
C GLU A 109 -6.92 -3.43 -0.71
N TRP A 110 -5.92 -2.79 -0.10
CA TRP A 110 -5.43 -1.49 -0.55
C TRP A 110 -4.85 -1.55 -1.96
N ILE A 111 -4.04 -2.58 -2.29
CA ILE A 111 -3.49 -2.79 -3.64
C ILE A 111 -4.61 -2.96 -4.67
N ALA A 112 -5.68 -3.66 -4.33
CA ALA A 112 -6.81 -3.91 -5.23
C ALA A 112 -7.70 -2.66 -5.45
N SER A 113 -7.86 -1.82 -4.42
CA SER A 113 -8.78 -0.68 -4.44
C SER A 113 -8.16 0.64 -4.90
N THR A 114 -6.81 0.77 -4.84
CA THR A 114 -6.13 2.02 -5.16
C THR A 114 -6.10 2.30 -6.67
N THR A 115 -6.21 3.56 -7.05
CA THR A 115 -6.06 4.04 -8.44
C THR A 115 -4.60 4.15 -8.90
N ILE A 116 -3.63 3.90 -8.02
CA ILE A 116 -2.20 4.01 -8.32
C ILE A 116 -1.78 2.87 -9.25
N LYS A 117 -1.48 3.17 -10.51
CA LYS A 117 -1.07 2.19 -11.55
C LYS A 117 0.11 1.28 -11.15
N GLY A 118 0.98 1.75 -10.26
CA GLY A 118 2.14 0.99 -9.77
C GLY A 118 1.84 0.08 -8.57
N ALA A 119 0.65 0.12 -8.00
CA ALA A 119 0.29 -0.64 -6.79
C ALA A 119 0.47 -2.17 -6.93
N PRO A 120 0.20 -2.81 -8.08
CA PRO A 120 0.44 -4.25 -8.24
C PRO A 120 1.90 -4.67 -7.98
N ASN A 121 2.87 -3.75 -8.10
CA ASN A 121 4.27 -4.05 -7.78
C ASN A 121 4.48 -4.36 -6.29
N TYR A 122 3.62 -3.85 -5.41
CA TYR A 122 3.70 -4.13 -3.96
C TYR A 122 3.32 -5.58 -3.62
N THR A 123 2.56 -6.26 -4.48
CA THR A 123 2.21 -7.68 -4.29
C THR A 123 3.46 -8.56 -4.11
N SER A 124 4.54 -8.27 -4.84
CA SER A 124 5.80 -9.02 -4.69
C SER A 124 6.42 -8.87 -3.30
N ALA A 125 6.31 -7.68 -2.69
CA ALA A 125 6.80 -7.43 -1.33
C ALA A 125 5.94 -8.15 -0.28
N ILE A 126 4.61 -8.12 -0.44
CA ILE A 126 3.68 -8.84 0.45
C ILE A 126 3.90 -10.35 0.35
N ASN A 127 4.06 -10.90 -0.86
CA ASN A 127 4.35 -12.32 -1.03
C ASN A 127 5.71 -12.72 -0.41
N ALA A 128 6.71 -11.84 -0.43
CA ALA A 128 7.98 -12.07 0.26
C ALA A 128 7.80 -12.03 1.79
N LEU A 129 6.96 -11.13 2.29
CA LEU A 129 6.63 -11.05 3.71
C LEU A 129 5.91 -12.31 4.20
N VAL A 130 4.92 -12.80 3.43
CA VAL A 130 4.21 -14.06 3.70
C VAL A 130 5.19 -15.25 3.76
N ARG A 131 6.14 -15.34 2.82
CA ARG A 131 7.18 -16.40 2.88
C ARG A 131 8.05 -16.30 4.13
N PHE A 132 8.37 -15.07 4.57
CA PHE A 132 9.16 -14.84 5.77
C PHE A 132 8.44 -15.30 7.03
N ILE A 133 7.17 -14.94 7.20
CA ILE A 133 6.39 -15.27 8.41
C ILE A 133 5.75 -16.67 8.36
N GLY A 134 5.66 -17.30 7.18
CA GLY A 134 5.06 -18.61 6.99
C GLY A 134 3.53 -18.67 7.11
N LYS A 135 2.84 -17.52 7.16
CA LYS A 135 1.38 -17.44 7.30
C LYS A 135 0.81 -16.21 6.58
N GLU A 136 -0.48 -16.22 6.29
CA GLU A 136 -1.19 -15.15 5.57
C GLU A 136 -1.78 -14.06 6.48
N GLU A 137 -1.40 -14.03 7.74
CA GLU A 137 -1.87 -13.08 8.74
C GLU A 137 -0.69 -12.45 9.48
N LEU A 138 -0.73 -11.14 9.71
CA LEU A 138 0.27 -10.41 10.46
C LEU A 138 -0.37 -9.20 11.15
N ASP A 139 -0.35 -9.18 12.48
CA ASP A 139 -0.74 -7.95 13.19
C ASP A 139 0.26 -6.82 12.85
N VAL A 140 -0.28 -5.69 12.40
CA VAL A 140 0.51 -4.50 12.05
C VAL A 140 1.41 -4.02 13.18
N ASN A 141 1.01 -4.21 14.44
CA ASN A 141 1.78 -3.80 15.62
C ASN A 141 2.99 -4.70 15.91
N LEU A 142 3.05 -5.89 15.31
CA LEU A 142 4.24 -6.75 15.34
C LEU A 142 5.34 -6.30 14.37
N ILE A 143 5.04 -5.36 13.47
CA ILE A 143 6.05 -4.79 12.57
C ILE A 143 6.87 -3.75 13.36
N THR A 144 7.94 -4.22 13.98
CA THR A 144 8.92 -3.42 14.73
C THR A 144 10.18 -3.19 13.88
N SER A 145 11.11 -2.37 14.38
CA SER A 145 12.45 -2.22 13.75
C SER A 145 13.21 -3.55 13.71
N ASP A 146 13.15 -4.34 14.79
CA ASP A 146 13.78 -5.66 14.86
C ASP A 146 13.15 -6.65 13.87
N PHE A 147 11.83 -6.65 13.73
CA PHE A 147 11.13 -7.44 12.72
C PHE A 147 11.61 -7.07 11.29
N LEU A 148 11.79 -5.79 11.02
CA LEU A 148 12.29 -5.33 9.72
C LEU A 148 13.75 -5.73 9.47
N GLU A 149 14.62 -5.74 10.49
CA GLU A 149 15.98 -6.25 10.40
C GLU A 149 16.00 -7.76 10.10
N GLN A 150 15.16 -8.55 10.78
CA GLN A 150 15.03 -9.98 10.51
C GLN A 150 14.51 -10.23 9.09
N PHE A 151 13.50 -9.48 8.65
CA PHE A 151 12.99 -9.57 7.27
C PHE A 151 14.05 -9.19 6.24
N LYS A 152 14.83 -8.15 6.49
CA LYS A 152 15.97 -7.76 5.64
C LYS A 152 17.01 -8.89 5.53
N THR A 153 17.34 -9.53 6.65
CA THR A 153 18.25 -10.68 6.69
C THR A 153 17.70 -11.85 5.88
N PHE A 154 16.41 -12.18 6.04
CA PHE A 154 15.74 -13.20 5.23
C PHE A 154 15.83 -12.90 3.73
N LEU A 155 15.54 -11.68 3.30
CA LEU A 155 15.63 -11.27 1.90
C LEU A 155 17.06 -11.37 1.34
N ASN A 156 18.08 -11.05 2.16
CA ASN A 156 19.47 -11.20 1.78
C ASN A 156 19.83 -12.70 1.58
N ASN A 157 19.41 -13.56 2.48
CA ASN A 157 19.64 -15.01 2.38
C ASN A 157 18.97 -15.61 1.12
N GLU A 158 17.71 -15.26 0.84
CA GLU A 158 17.03 -15.66 -0.41
C GLU A 158 17.81 -15.16 -1.64
N ARG A 159 18.32 -13.94 -1.60
CA ARG A 159 19.11 -13.33 -2.67
C ARG A 159 20.42 -14.11 -2.87
N ASP A 160 21.13 -14.43 -1.81
CA ASP A 160 22.44 -15.09 -1.88
C ASP A 160 22.32 -16.52 -2.41
N ILE A 161 21.29 -17.27 -2.02
CA ILE A 161 20.96 -18.59 -2.60
C ILE A 161 20.68 -18.44 -4.10
N ARG A 162 19.88 -17.45 -4.49
CA ARG A 162 19.56 -17.18 -5.90
C ARG A 162 20.82 -16.81 -6.70
N ILE A 163 21.70 -16.00 -6.14
CA ILE A 163 22.97 -15.60 -6.78
C ILE A 163 23.86 -16.82 -7.02
N LYS A 164 24.04 -17.68 -6.02
CA LYS A 164 24.82 -18.94 -6.15
C LYS A 164 24.30 -19.79 -7.31
N ASN A 165 22.97 -19.98 -7.38
CA ASN A 165 22.32 -20.74 -8.46
C ASN A 165 22.53 -20.10 -9.85
N LEU A 166 22.46 -18.76 -9.94
CA LEU A 166 22.67 -18.03 -11.19
C LEU A 166 24.14 -18.09 -11.67
N ILE A 167 25.10 -18.02 -10.75
CA ILE A 167 26.50 -18.16 -11.06
C ILE A 167 26.80 -19.57 -11.59
N GLN A 168 26.29 -20.62 -10.94
CA GLN A 168 26.38 -22.00 -11.41
C GLN A 168 25.83 -22.18 -12.83
N GLN A 169 24.73 -21.47 -13.16
CA GLN A 169 24.13 -21.49 -14.48
C GLN A 169 24.76 -20.47 -15.45
N ARG A 170 25.86 -19.81 -15.08
CA ARG A 170 26.53 -18.73 -15.86
C ARG A 170 25.57 -17.61 -16.27
N LYS A 171 24.55 -17.34 -15.46
CA LYS A 171 23.59 -16.28 -15.67
C LYS A 171 23.99 -15.00 -14.95
N ARG A 172 23.45 -13.89 -15.44
CA ARG A 172 23.72 -12.57 -14.87
C ARG A 172 23.18 -12.44 -13.45
N VAL A 173 24.02 -11.99 -12.52
CA VAL A 173 23.67 -11.67 -11.14
C VAL A 173 22.82 -10.39 -11.10
N PRO A 174 21.63 -10.39 -10.45
CA PRO A 174 20.82 -9.21 -10.27
C PRO A 174 21.42 -8.24 -9.23
N SER A 175 21.09 -6.95 -9.34
CA SER A 175 21.42 -5.94 -8.33
C SER A 175 20.61 -6.15 -7.04
N ASN A 176 20.99 -5.44 -5.94
CA ASN A 176 20.27 -5.47 -4.67
C ASN A 176 18.94 -4.67 -4.69
N ARG A 177 18.51 -4.21 -5.87
CA ARG A 177 17.35 -3.31 -6.02
C ARG A 177 16.06 -3.89 -5.44
N SER A 178 15.83 -5.19 -5.51
CA SER A 178 14.63 -5.84 -4.97
C SER A 178 14.53 -5.71 -3.45
N LEU A 179 15.65 -5.78 -2.73
CA LEU A 179 15.71 -5.60 -1.28
C LEU A 179 15.15 -4.23 -0.87
N SER A 180 15.72 -3.16 -1.42
CA SER A 180 15.25 -1.79 -1.14
C SER A 180 13.81 -1.57 -1.56
N LEU A 181 13.38 -2.11 -2.73
CA LEU A 181 12.03 -1.96 -3.22
C LEU A 181 11.01 -2.67 -2.32
N TYR A 182 11.31 -3.85 -1.80
CA TYR A 182 10.38 -4.56 -0.91
C TYR A 182 10.20 -3.82 0.40
N LEU A 183 11.27 -3.38 1.02
CA LEU A 183 11.23 -2.60 2.26
C LEU A 183 10.52 -1.24 2.08
N LEU A 184 10.77 -0.55 0.97
CA LEU A 184 10.03 0.68 0.61
C LEU A 184 8.54 0.42 0.39
N SER A 185 8.18 -0.72 -0.19
CA SER A 185 6.79 -1.12 -0.39
C SER A 185 6.09 -1.37 0.94
N ILE A 186 6.75 -2.09 1.87
CA ILE A 186 6.22 -2.30 3.24
C ILE A 186 6.05 -0.97 3.95
N LYS A 187 7.05 -0.07 3.91
CA LYS A 187 6.95 1.28 4.49
C LYS A 187 5.74 2.06 3.93
N LYS A 188 5.54 2.02 2.61
CA LYS A 188 4.38 2.69 1.99
C LYS A 188 3.06 2.13 2.50
N LEU A 189 2.89 0.81 2.49
CA LEU A 189 1.67 0.14 2.95
C LEU A 189 1.43 0.35 4.45
N PHE A 190 2.47 0.31 5.26
CA PHE A 190 2.40 0.61 6.69
C PHE A 190 1.89 2.04 6.95
N ASN A 191 2.42 3.02 6.22
CA ASN A 191 1.97 4.40 6.32
C ASN A 191 0.51 4.58 5.84
N GLU A 192 0.07 3.83 4.84
CA GLU A 192 -1.35 3.84 4.42
C GLU A 192 -2.26 3.18 5.48
N ALA A 193 -1.79 2.13 6.16
CA ALA A 193 -2.49 1.56 7.30
C ALA A 193 -2.63 2.58 8.44
N LYS A 194 -1.53 3.28 8.81
CA LYS A 194 -1.59 4.37 9.81
C LYS A 194 -2.60 5.44 9.42
N LYS A 195 -2.67 5.85 8.16
CA LYS A 195 -3.65 6.83 7.69
C LYS A 195 -5.10 6.35 7.83
N LYS A 196 -5.34 5.07 7.53
CA LYS A 196 -6.70 4.49 7.59
C LYS A 196 -7.18 4.31 9.02
N TYR A 197 -6.33 3.81 9.89
CA TYR A 197 -6.72 3.36 11.23
C TYR A 197 -6.47 4.37 12.34
N ASN A 198 -5.44 5.24 12.21
CA ASN A 198 -5.20 6.30 13.19
C ASN A 198 -6.03 7.53 12.85
N LYS A 199 -6.93 7.92 13.75
CA LYS A 199 -7.74 9.14 13.65
C LYS A 199 -7.22 10.17 14.64
N LYS A 200 -6.22 10.95 14.23
CA LYS A 200 -5.59 11.97 15.09
C LYS A 200 -6.57 12.97 15.67
N GLU A 201 -7.60 13.35 14.91
CA GLU A 201 -8.68 14.26 15.34
C GLU A 201 -9.48 13.72 16.53
N ARG A 202 -9.50 12.41 16.71
CA ARG A 202 -10.22 11.72 17.80
C ARG A 202 -9.26 11.13 18.85
N ASN A 203 -7.97 11.44 18.80
CA ASN A 203 -6.91 10.81 19.62
C ASN A 203 -6.92 9.27 19.59
N LEU A 204 -7.48 8.69 18.53
CA LEU A 204 -7.51 7.24 18.35
C LEU A 204 -6.27 6.80 17.57
N ILE A 205 -5.32 6.18 18.27
CA ILE A 205 -4.07 5.68 17.69
C ILE A 205 -4.03 4.17 17.87
N LEU A 206 -4.45 3.44 16.83
CA LEU A 206 -4.43 1.97 16.81
C LEU A 206 -3.08 1.40 16.38
N ILE A 207 -2.27 2.19 15.65
CA ILE A 207 -0.93 1.83 15.20
C ILE A 207 0.04 2.89 15.76
N PRO A 208 0.50 2.75 17.01
CA PRO A 208 1.41 3.72 17.65
C PRO A 208 2.82 3.64 17.07
N ASN A 209 3.28 2.46 16.67
CA ASN A 209 4.65 2.21 16.24
C ASN A 209 5.06 3.01 15.00
N SER A 210 6.33 3.42 14.96
CA SER A 210 6.98 4.06 13.79
C SER A 210 8.30 3.35 13.47
N PRO A 211 8.27 2.05 13.10
CA PRO A 211 9.47 1.21 12.99
C PRO A 211 10.49 1.74 11.96
N PHE A 212 10.04 2.54 11.01
CA PHE A 212 10.89 3.11 9.96
C PHE A 212 11.60 4.43 10.37
N GLU A 213 11.41 4.89 11.60
CA GLU A 213 12.21 5.99 12.17
C GLU A 213 13.59 5.47 12.57
N ASP A 214 13.64 4.28 13.20
CA ASP A 214 14.88 3.65 13.66
C ASP A 214 15.48 2.69 12.63
N PHE A 215 14.66 2.13 11.71
CA PHE A 215 15.10 1.19 10.68
C PHE A 215 15.53 1.92 9.40
N GLN A 216 16.80 1.74 9.01
CA GLN A 216 17.33 2.29 7.76
C GLN A 216 17.17 1.32 6.58
N ILE A 217 16.39 1.75 5.60
CA ILE A 217 16.24 0.99 4.36
C ILE A 217 17.53 1.08 3.54
N PRO A 218 18.14 -0.07 3.14
CA PRO A 218 19.36 -0.08 2.35
C PRO A 218 19.22 0.73 1.06
N LYS A 219 20.21 1.57 0.75
CA LYS A 219 20.25 2.32 -0.50
C LYS A 219 20.41 1.36 -1.68
N GLN A 220 19.74 1.68 -2.78
CA GLN A 220 19.92 0.94 -4.03
C GLN A 220 21.32 1.20 -4.59
N GLU A 221 21.96 0.15 -5.09
CA GLU A 221 23.18 0.31 -5.87
C GLU A 221 22.93 1.20 -7.09
N ALA A 222 23.90 2.05 -7.40
CA ALA A 222 23.85 2.87 -8.58
C ALA A 222 23.68 2.00 -9.84
N THR A 223 22.72 2.32 -10.68
CA THR A 223 22.55 1.60 -11.94
C THR A 223 23.70 1.94 -12.89
N ARG A 224 24.41 0.91 -13.37
CA ARG A 224 25.44 1.10 -14.38
C ARG A 224 24.80 1.78 -15.61
N LYS A 225 25.36 2.91 -16.01
CA LYS A 225 24.99 3.56 -17.28
C LYS A 225 25.29 2.58 -18.43
N ARG A 226 24.28 2.37 -19.28
CA ARG A 226 24.36 1.42 -20.40
C ARG A 226 24.28 2.19 -21.71
N ALA A 227 25.13 3.21 -21.86
CA ALA A 227 25.28 3.87 -23.14
C ALA A 227 25.80 2.84 -24.16
N ILE A 228 25.16 2.78 -25.31
CA ILE A 228 25.59 1.93 -26.43
C ILE A 228 26.48 2.78 -27.31
N PRO A 229 27.70 2.35 -27.64
CA PRO A 229 28.56 3.07 -28.58
C PRO A 229 27.89 3.23 -29.96
N THR A 230 28.17 4.34 -30.60
CA THR A 230 27.59 4.69 -31.93
C THR A 230 27.85 3.60 -32.97
N ASP A 231 29.01 2.94 -32.91
CA ASP A 231 29.37 1.87 -33.85
C ASP A 231 28.44 0.66 -33.76
N ILE A 232 27.96 0.33 -32.53
CA ILE A 232 26.98 -0.73 -32.36
C ILE A 232 25.66 -0.31 -32.99
N ILE A 233 25.24 0.96 -32.83
CA ILE A 233 24.02 1.48 -33.44
C ILE A 233 24.09 1.39 -34.95
N LYS A 234 25.23 1.80 -35.52
CA LYS A 234 25.50 1.69 -36.97
C LYS A 234 25.48 0.22 -37.46
N LYS A 235 26.01 -0.71 -36.66
CA LYS A 235 25.93 -2.15 -36.96
C LYS A 235 24.51 -2.64 -36.98
N VAL A 236 23.69 -2.32 -35.96
CA VAL A 236 22.27 -2.70 -35.92
C VAL A 236 21.51 -2.12 -37.12
N TRP A 237 21.82 -0.87 -37.52
CA TRP A 237 21.20 -0.24 -38.67
C TRP A 237 21.47 -1.03 -39.98
N LYS A 238 22.71 -1.50 -40.16
CA LYS A 238 23.14 -2.24 -41.35
C LYS A 238 22.74 -3.71 -41.37
N LEU A 239 22.18 -4.27 -40.26
CA LEU A 239 21.72 -5.67 -40.25
C LEU A 239 20.73 -5.91 -41.39
N PRO A 240 20.82 -7.01 -42.15
CA PRO A 240 19.84 -7.37 -43.15
C PRO A 240 18.49 -7.70 -42.52
N TYR A 241 17.41 -7.47 -43.23
CA TYR A 241 16.12 -8.02 -42.86
C TYR A 241 16.10 -9.51 -43.14
N LYS A 242 15.45 -10.27 -42.24
CA LYS A 242 15.17 -11.69 -42.44
C LYS A 242 13.90 -11.87 -43.26
N ASP A 243 13.88 -12.84 -44.14
CA ASP A 243 12.69 -13.20 -44.91
C ASP A 243 11.59 -13.75 -44.01
N ILE A 244 10.35 -13.40 -44.32
CA ILE A 244 9.17 -13.93 -43.65
C ILE A 244 8.90 -15.31 -44.26
N LYS A 245 8.91 -16.36 -43.43
CA LYS A 245 8.61 -17.71 -43.89
C LYS A 245 7.23 -17.75 -44.57
N LYS A 246 7.16 -18.32 -45.80
CA LYS A 246 5.90 -18.47 -46.53
C LYS A 246 4.84 -19.13 -45.65
N GLY A 247 3.64 -18.54 -45.60
CA GLY A 247 2.50 -19.04 -44.80
C GLY A 247 2.29 -18.33 -43.43
N TYR A 248 3.21 -17.50 -42.95
CA TYR A 248 3.00 -16.72 -41.74
C TYR A 248 2.53 -15.29 -42.07
N LYS A 249 1.33 -14.93 -41.62
CA LYS A 249 0.81 -13.54 -41.72
C LYS A 249 1.47 -12.59 -40.71
N SER A 250 2.33 -13.09 -39.82
CA SER A 250 2.92 -12.29 -38.75
C SER A 250 4.23 -11.64 -39.18
N THR A 251 4.42 -10.38 -38.77
CA THR A 251 5.69 -9.68 -38.88
C THR A 251 6.83 -10.48 -38.24
N CYS A 252 7.95 -10.64 -38.96
CA CYS A 252 9.15 -11.24 -38.37
C CYS A 252 9.57 -10.44 -37.13
N ARG A 253 9.65 -11.11 -35.98
CA ARG A 253 9.95 -10.42 -34.70
C ARG A 253 11.33 -9.78 -34.69
N TYR A 254 12.29 -10.40 -35.37
CA TYR A 254 13.63 -9.84 -35.55
C TYR A 254 13.58 -8.50 -36.31
N ASN A 255 12.88 -8.45 -37.45
CA ASN A 255 12.74 -7.24 -38.25
C ASN A 255 12.01 -6.14 -37.46
N LEU A 256 10.93 -6.51 -36.76
CA LEU A 256 10.20 -5.59 -35.91
C LEU A 256 11.10 -5.02 -34.80
N ALA A 257 11.89 -5.86 -34.15
CA ALA A 257 12.78 -5.45 -33.07
C ALA A 257 13.87 -4.50 -33.54
N LYS A 258 14.47 -4.80 -34.72
CA LYS A 258 15.42 -3.90 -35.38
C LYS A 258 14.81 -2.53 -35.63
N ASP A 259 13.64 -2.49 -36.29
CA ASP A 259 12.96 -1.25 -36.65
C ASP A 259 12.54 -0.45 -35.39
N CYS A 260 11.96 -1.11 -34.39
CA CYS A 260 11.60 -0.47 -33.13
C CYS A 260 12.81 0.04 -32.34
N PHE A 261 13.96 -0.64 -32.41
CA PHE A 261 15.20 -0.14 -31.82
C PHE A 261 15.65 1.16 -32.49
N ILE A 262 15.65 1.19 -33.82
CA ILE A 262 16.03 2.37 -34.63
C ILE A 262 15.05 3.52 -34.36
N LEU A 263 13.74 3.25 -34.38
CA LEU A 263 12.71 4.24 -34.06
C LEU A 263 12.91 4.81 -32.65
N SER A 264 13.10 3.93 -31.66
CA SER A 264 13.33 4.39 -30.29
C SER A 264 14.56 5.28 -30.16
N PHE A 265 15.65 4.91 -30.82
CA PHE A 265 16.88 5.69 -30.79
C PHE A 265 16.71 7.06 -31.45
N CYS A 266 16.20 7.09 -32.69
CA CYS A 266 16.06 8.32 -33.47
C CYS A 266 14.93 9.24 -32.94
N LEU A 267 13.94 8.70 -32.24
CA LEU A 267 12.85 9.44 -31.62
C LEU A 267 13.12 9.73 -30.13
N MET A 268 14.38 10.07 -29.80
CA MET A 268 14.80 10.56 -28.48
C MET A 268 14.46 9.58 -27.32
N GLY A 269 14.48 8.29 -27.56
CA GLY A 269 14.23 7.25 -26.56
C GLY A 269 12.75 7.01 -26.28
N ILE A 270 11.88 7.20 -27.26
CA ILE A 270 10.46 6.81 -27.17
C ILE A 270 10.39 5.32 -26.81
N ASN A 271 9.59 4.98 -25.81
CA ASN A 271 9.50 3.56 -25.42
C ASN A 271 8.39 2.84 -26.19
N SER A 272 8.42 1.50 -26.14
CA SER A 272 7.48 0.65 -26.88
C SER A 272 6.01 0.93 -26.57
N ALA A 273 5.66 1.27 -25.33
CA ALA A 273 4.29 1.60 -24.96
C ALA A 273 3.83 2.91 -25.61
N ASP A 274 4.72 3.91 -25.68
CA ASP A 274 4.43 5.19 -26.29
C ASP A 274 4.37 5.07 -27.83
N LEU A 275 5.26 4.26 -28.46
CA LEU A 275 5.16 3.91 -29.89
C LEU A 275 3.84 3.22 -30.22
N TYR A 276 3.42 2.24 -29.37
CA TYR A 276 2.17 1.51 -29.57
C TYR A 276 0.95 2.42 -29.47
N ASN A 277 0.97 3.42 -28.59
CA ASN A 277 -0.17 4.28 -28.29
C ASN A 277 -0.13 5.64 -29.01
N ALA A 278 0.92 5.97 -29.76
CA ALA A 278 1.02 7.26 -30.45
C ALA A 278 -0.14 7.45 -31.44
N THR A 279 -0.75 8.64 -31.42
CA THR A 279 -1.94 8.96 -32.24
C THR A 279 -1.76 10.18 -33.10
N GLU A 280 -0.87 11.10 -32.76
CA GLU A 280 -0.81 12.41 -33.40
C GLU A 280 0.55 12.65 -34.06
N MET A 281 0.51 13.15 -35.29
CA MET A 281 1.66 13.68 -36.02
C MET A 281 1.26 14.97 -36.72
N LYS A 282 2.08 16.02 -36.56
CA LYS A 282 1.92 17.31 -37.27
C LYS A 282 3.16 17.58 -38.11
N GLY A 283 3.01 17.59 -39.45
CA GLY A 283 4.17 17.68 -40.33
C GLY A 283 5.15 16.53 -40.09
N SER A 284 6.37 16.84 -39.72
CA SER A 284 7.43 15.90 -39.37
C SER A 284 7.56 15.65 -37.84
N THR A 285 6.64 16.14 -37.01
CA THR A 285 6.75 16.04 -35.55
C THR A 285 5.72 15.05 -35.01
N ILE A 286 6.16 14.04 -34.27
CA ILE A 286 5.29 13.14 -33.50
C ILE A 286 4.96 13.79 -32.15
N ILE A 287 3.67 13.79 -31.80
CA ILE A 287 3.17 14.34 -30.54
C ILE A 287 2.53 13.22 -29.76
N TYR A 288 2.97 13.02 -28.52
CA TYR A 288 2.39 12.00 -27.64
C TYR A 288 2.51 12.38 -26.17
N ASN A 289 1.64 11.81 -25.34
CA ASN A 289 1.73 11.94 -23.88
C ASN A 289 2.40 10.70 -23.31
N ARG A 290 3.52 10.88 -22.61
CA ARG A 290 4.30 9.75 -22.08
C ARG A 290 3.47 8.90 -21.12
N THR A 291 3.10 7.69 -21.53
CA THR A 291 2.18 6.78 -20.83
C THR A 291 2.53 6.60 -19.36
N LYS A 292 3.82 6.51 -19.01
CA LYS A 292 4.27 6.27 -17.63
C LYS A 292 4.03 7.45 -16.67
N THR A 293 3.99 8.68 -17.18
CA THR A 293 4.02 9.90 -16.35
C THR A 293 2.87 10.87 -16.62
N LYS A 294 2.04 10.64 -17.63
CA LYS A 294 0.96 11.55 -18.03
C LYS A 294 -0.03 11.87 -16.90
N ASP A 295 -0.36 10.88 -16.08
CA ASP A 295 -1.32 11.05 -14.99
C ASP A 295 -0.72 11.70 -13.72
N ARG A 296 0.58 12.07 -13.74
CA ARG A 296 1.31 12.66 -12.61
C ARG A 296 1.77 14.09 -12.85
N ARG A 297 1.66 14.57 -14.09
CA ARG A 297 2.14 15.89 -14.50
C ARG A 297 0.98 16.75 -14.99
N LEU A 298 1.00 18.02 -14.65
CA LEU A 298 -0.02 18.98 -15.08
C LEU A 298 -0.03 19.18 -16.62
N ASP A 299 1.13 19.03 -17.25
CA ASP A 299 1.29 19.10 -18.72
C ASP A 299 0.99 17.78 -19.43
N ASN A 300 0.41 16.79 -18.70
CA ASN A 300 0.16 15.43 -19.18
C ASN A 300 1.39 14.76 -19.79
N ALA A 301 2.59 15.18 -19.38
CA ALA A 301 3.87 14.71 -19.89
C ALA A 301 3.91 14.70 -21.45
N LYS A 302 3.43 15.79 -22.06
CA LYS A 302 3.42 15.96 -23.52
C LYS A 302 4.85 15.98 -24.05
N MET A 303 5.08 15.17 -25.08
CA MET A 303 6.35 15.07 -25.81
C MET A 303 6.12 15.44 -27.26
N MET A 304 7.04 16.22 -27.82
CA MET A 304 7.08 16.58 -29.23
C MET A 304 8.46 16.21 -29.76
N VAL A 305 8.51 15.36 -30.77
CA VAL A 305 9.76 14.81 -31.29
C VAL A 305 9.74 14.86 -32.80
N ASP A 306 10.71 15.55 -33.38
CA ASP A 306 10.86 15.63 -34.81
C ASP A 306 11.40 14.32 -35.39
N ILE A 307 10.89 13.95 -36.55
CA ILE A 307 11.24 12.73 -37.28
C ILE A 307 12.45 13.05 -38.17
N PRO A 308 13.64 12.50 -37.90
CA PRO A 308 14.74 12.59 -38.80
C PRO A 308 14.43 11.95 -40.17
N THR A 309 14.77 12.59 -41.27
CA THR A 309 14.47 12.11 -42.63
C THR A 309 14.93 10.68 -42.87
N MET A 310 16.05 10.28 -42.28
CA MET A 310 16.63 8.93 -42.41
C MET A 310 15.73 7.78 -41.93
N ILE A 311 14.76 8.01 -41.01
CA ILE A 311 13.84 6.99 -40.53
C ILE A 311 12.46 7.07 -41.19
N GLN A 312 12.25 8.00 -42.10
CA GLN A 312 10.97 8.15 -42.78
C GLN A 312 10.49 6.85 -43.46
N PRO A 313 11.36 6.04 -44.10
CA PRO A 313 10.92 4.74 -44.66
C PRO A 313 10.38 3.76 -43.60
N ILE A 314 10.92 3.81 -42.37
CA ILE A 314 10.43 2.97 -41.28
C ILE A 314 9.08 3.48 -40.74
N ILE A 315 8.94 4.81 -40.63
CA ILE A 315 7.68 5.46 -40.28
C ILE A 315 6.58 5.05 -41.29
N ASP A 316 6.85 5.15 -42.57
CA ASP A 316 5.90 4.85 -43.65
C ASP A 316 5.53 3.35 -43.67
N LYS A 317 6.51 2.48 -43.41
CA LYS A 317 6.29 1.01 -43.29
C LYS A 317 5.25 0.64 -42.22
N TYR A 318 5.26 1.33 -41.09
CA TYR A 318 4.36 1.04 -39.95
C TYR A 318 3.22 2.04 -39.83
N ARG A 319 3.07 2.99 -40.78
CA ARG A 319 1.99 3.97 -40.73
C ARG A 319 0.63 3.30 -40.74
N ASP A 320 -0.24 3.70 -39.83
CA ASP A 320 -1.62 3.24 -39.80
C ASP A 320 -2.44 3.97 -40.89
N LYS A 321 -2.98 3.18 -41.82
CA LYS A 321 -3.83 3.70 -42.92
C LYS A 321 -5.26 3.99 -42.46
N THR A 322 -5.68 3.49 -41.31
CA THR A 322 -7.04 3.69 -40.78
C THR A 322 -7.20 5.01 -40.02
N GLY A 323 -6.09 5.66 -39.70
CA GLY A 323 -6.09 6.90 -38.92
C GLY A 323 -6.41 6.74 -37.41
N LYS A 324 -6.59 5.51 -36.92
CA LYS A 324 -6.90 5.25 -35.52
C LYS A 324 -5.71 5.53 -34.61
N ARG A 325 -4.49 5.21 -35.09
CA ARG A 325 -3.23 5.50 -34.43
C ARG A 325 -2.20 5.99 -35.44
N LEU A 326 -1.03 6.38 -34.94
CA LEU A 326 0.09 6.74 -35.83
C LEU A 326 0.67 5.49 -36.49
N PHE A 327 0.79 4.39 -35.72
CA PHE A 327 1.37 3.14 -36.18
C PHE A 327 0.35 2.00 -36.10
N ASN A 328 0.47 1.05 -37.02
CA ASN A 328 -0.43 -0.10 -37.18
C ASN A 328 -0.15 -1.27 -36.23
N PHE A 329 0.70 -1.09 -35.21
CA PHE A 329 1.07 -2.17 -34.28
C PHE A 329 -0.13 -2.80 -33.56
N TYR A 330 -1.16 -2.02 -33.26
CA TYR A 330 -2.39 -2.50 -32.60
C TYR A 330 -3.22 -3.47 -33.46
N GLN A 331 -2.97 -3.53 -34.76
CA GLN A 331 -3.63 -4.48 -35.64
C GLN A 331 -3.05 -5.90 -35.48
N TYR A 332 -1.81 -6.02 -35.00
CA TYR A 332 -1.07 -7.28 -34.83
C TYR A 332 -0.94 -7.72 -33.37
N TYR A 333 -1.06 -6.79 -32.43
CA TYR A 333 -0.89 -7.02 -31.00
C TYR A 333 -2.09 -6.47 -30.24
N CYS A 334 -2.70 -7.29 -29.37
CA CYS A 334 -3.91 -6.91 -28.62
C CYS A 334 -3.62 -5.77 -27.63
N ASP A 335 -2.40 -5.70 -27.09
CA ASP A 335 -1.99 -4.69 -26.12
C ASP A 335 -0.51 -4.32 -26.23
N GLU A 336 -0.11 -3.24 -25.55
CA GLU A 336 1.27 -2.76 -25.49
C GLU A 336 2.24 -3.76 -24.84
N LYS A 337 1.74 -4.65 -23.96
CA LYS A 337 2.57 -5.66 -23.29
C LYS A 337 2.94 -6.78 -24.26
N GLY A 338 1.98 -7.24 -25.07
CA GLY A 338 2.20 -8.20 -26.14
C GLY A 338 3.18 -7.66 -27.18
N PHE A 339 3.02 -6.42 -27.59
CA PHE A 339 3.95 -5.72 -28.49
C PHE A 339 5.38 -5.65 -27.91
N ASN A 340 5.53 -5.19 -26.68
CA ASN A 340 6.82 -5.13 -26.00
C ASN A 340 7.47 -6.52 -25.86
N LYS A 341 6.67 -7.55 -25.58
CA LYS A 341 7.15 -8.94 -25.52
C LYS A 341 7.69 -9.41 -26.87
N ALA A 342 7.03 -9.09 -27.97
CA ALA A 342 7.51 -9.41 -29.33
C ALA A 342 8.83 -8.74 -29.65
N ILE A 343 8.98 -7.43 -29.35
CA ILE A 343 10.24 -6.71 -29.50
C ILE A 343 11.36 -7.37 -28.68
N ASN A 344 11.10 -7.66 -27.40
CA ASN A 344 12.10 -8.31 -26.54
C ASN A 344 12.53 -9.70 -27.01
N TYR A 345 11.65 -10.45 -27.64
CA TYR A 345 12.02 -11.72 -28.27
C TYR A 345 12.92 -11.50 -29.52
N GLY A 346 12.55 -10.55 -30.40
CA GLY A 346 13.37 -10.26 -31.56
C GLY A 346 14.74 -9.65 -31.26
N LEU A 347 14.89 -8.93 -30.13
CA LEU A 347 16.19 -8.40 -29.68
C LEU A 347 17.14 -9.50 -29.14
N LYS A 348 16.66 -10.72 -28.92
CA LYS A 348 17.48 -11.86 -28.49
C LYS A 348 18.01 -12.72 -29.65
N GLU A 349 17.40 -12.56 -30.83
CA GLU A 349 17.78 -13.23 -32.09
C GLU A 349 18.93 -12.51 -32.80
#